data_4cdd07dcf3590f88598de1b25f3bb756
#
_entry.id   4cdd07dcf3590f88598de1b25f3bb756
#
_cell.length_a   1.000
_cell.length_b   1.000
_cell.length_c   1.000
_cell.angle_alpha   90.00
_cell.angle_beta   90.00
_cell.angle_gamma   90.00
#
_symmetry.space_group_name_H-M   'P 1'
#
loop_
_entity.id
_entity.type
_entity.pdbx_description
1 polymer ?
#
loop_
_entity_poly.entity_id
_entity_poly.type
_entity_poly.pdbx_seq_one_letter_code
_entity_poly.pdbx_strand_id
1 'polypeptide(L)'
;MQLGLVGLGKMGANMRTRIQEAGHHVVGYDPRPEVSDVASLADMVGALEAPRVIWVMVPSGDPTRTTVAGLADLLEVGDLVIDGGNSKYTDDLPNAQALGAKGIGYIDCGVSGGVWGLENGYGLMVGGSDDDVARAMPIFDALRPQGDRADGFAHAGPVGAGHYAKMVHNGVEYGLMHAYGEGYELLCAEPLITDVEGTLRAWTKGTVVRSWLLELLVRALQEDPGFSEISDYTTDSGEGRWTVEEAIRHSVPANVISAALFARFASRQDQGSPALKAVSALRNQFGGHSVTDKQGRSVGETGTPAAD
;
A
#
# COMPACT_ATOMS: atom_id res chain seq x y z
N MET A 1 6.68 16.56 17.13
CA MET A 1 6.51 15.34 17.96
C MET A 1 7.72 14.45 17.80
N GLN A 2 7.90 13.46 18.69
CA GLN A 2 8.79 12.34 18.49
C GLN A 2 7.96 11.06 18.28
N LEU A 3 8.47 10.10 17.50
CA LEU A 3 7.85 8.80 17.29
C LEU A 3 8.89 7.74 16.94
N GLY A 4 8.57 6.48 17.22
CA GLY A 4 9.27 5.31 16.72
C GLY A 4 8.67 4.86 15.38
N LEU A 5 9.51 4.41 14.46
CA LEU A 5 9.05 3.82 13.20
C LEU A 5 9.71 2.45 13.03
N VAL A 6 8.89 1.41 12.97
CA VAL A 6 9.31 0.02 12.82
C VAL A 6 9.10 -0.43 11.39
N GLY A 7 10.16 -0.89 10.74
CA GLY A 7 10.16 -1.30 9.33
C GLY A 7 10.57 -0.17 8.41
N LEU A 8 11.83 -0.20 7.98
CA LEU A 8 12.48 0.81 7.12
C LEU A 8 12.70 0.30 5.69
N GLY A 9 11.73 -0.47 5.19
CA GLY A 9 11.63 -0.78 3.77
C GLY A 9 11.31 0.46 2.93
N LYS A 10 11.10 0.30 1.61
CA LYS A 10 10.82 1.43 0.68
C LYS A 10 9.77 2.40 1.22
N MET A 11 8.63 1.89 1.68
CA MET A 11 7.54 2.72 2.22
C MET A 11 7.90 3.37 3.55
N GLY A 12 8.40 2.60 4.52
CA GLY A 12 8.76 3.12 5.84
C GLY A 12 9.89 4.17 5.78
N ALA A 13 10.89 3.96 4.93
CA ALA A 13 11.96 4.94 4.73
C ALA A 13 11.42 6.26 4.13
N ASN A 14 10.55 6.19 3.14
CA ASN A 14 9.90 7.36 2.55
C ASN A 14 9.02 8.11 3.57
N MET A 15 8.25 7.38 4.37
CA MET A 15 7.44 7.97 5.44
C MET A 15 8.31 8.64 6.50
N ARG A 16 9.41 7.97 6.92
CA ARG A 16 10.39 8.56 7.84
C ARG A 16 10.88 9.90 7.33
N THR A 17 11.29 9.96 6.06
CA THR A 17 11.77 11.20 5.43
C THR A 17 10.71 12.29 5.49
N ARG A 18 9.48 12.03 5.04
CA ARG A 18 8.38 13.03 5.09
C ARG A 18 8.09 13.54 6.49
N ILE A 19 8.04 12.63 7.47
CA ILE A 19 7.75 12.98 8.87
C ILE A 19 8.88 13.86 9.43
N GLN A 20 10.15 13.54 9.09
CA GLN A 20 11.31 14.34 9.49
C GLN A 20 11.33 15.72 8.81
N GLU A 21 11.01 15.81 7.52
CA GLU A 21 10.89 17.08 6.78
C GLU A 21 9.77 17.98 7.33
N ALA A 22 8.72 17.40 7.91
CA ALA A 22 7.68 18.13 8.63
C ALA A 22 8.12 18.60 10.05
N GLY A 23 9.38 18.36 10.44
CA GLY A 23 9.94 18.82 11.71
C GLY A 23 9.69 17.88 12.90
N HIS A 24 9.32 16.63 12.65
CA HIS A 24 9.18 15.62 13.70
C HIS A 24 10.48 14.82 13.89
N HIS A 25 10.73 14.33 15.09
CA HIS A 25 11.86 13.45 15.38
C HIS A 25 11.43 12.00 15.25
N VAL A 26 12.14 11.21 14.43
CA VAL A 26 11.84 9.79 14.17
C VAL A 26 13.03 8.94 14.58
N VAL A 27 12.80 7.97 15.47
CA VAL A 27 13.73 6.88 15.78
C VAL A 27 13.28 5.65 15.01
N GLY A 28 14.05 5.24 14.01
CA GLY A 28 13.72 4.11 13.15
C GLY A 28 14.34 2.80 13.62
N TYR A 29 13.57 1.72 13.57
CA TYR A 29 14.06 0.36 13.79
C TYR A 29 13.71 -0.55 12.61
N ASP A 30 14.70 -1.31 12.17
CA ASP A 30 14.57 -2.39 11.19
C ASP A 30 15.50 -3.53 11.61
N PRO A 31 15.18 -4.81 11.38
CA PRO A 31 16.09 -5.93 11.62
C PRO A 31 17.42 -5.82 10.85
N ARG A 32 17.46 -5.07 9.76
CA ARG A 32 18.67 -4.78 8.99
C ARG A 32 19.44 -3.63 9.63
N PRO A 33 20.65 -3.88 10.17
CA PRO A 33 21.40 -2.86 10.93
C PRO A 33 21.79 -1.64 10.09
N GLU A 34 21.98 -1.80 8.79
CA GLU A 34 22.43 -0.76 7.88
C GLU A 34 21.42 0.37 7.64
N VAL A 35 20.14 0.13 7.94
CA VAL A 35 19.07 1.12 7.80
C VAL A 35 18.44 1.54 9.13
N SER A 36 18.77 0.83 10.20
CA SER A 36 18.23 1.03 11.56
C SER A 36 19.04 2.07 12.33
N ASP A 37 18.36 2.92 13.13
CA ASP A 37 19.03 3.87 14.00
C ASP A 37 19.47 3.23 15.33
N VAL A 38 18.86 2.10 15.69
CA VAL A 38 19.03 1.41 16.99
C VAL A 38 19.14 -0.10 16.78
N ALA A 39 19.70 -0.81 17.77
CA ALA A 39 19.98 -2.22 17.65
C ALA A 39 18.74 -3.11 17.90
N SER A 40 17.74 -2.62 18.63
CA SER A 40 16.57 -3.41 18.98
C SER A 40 15.30 -2.57 19.11
N LEU A 41 14.16 -3.25 19.13
CA LEU A 41 12.86 -2.63 19.41
C LEU A 41 12.84 -1.98 20.81
N ALA A 42 13.49 -2.62 21.78
CA ALA A 42 13.61 -2.09 23.14
C ALA A 42 14.45 -0.80 23.19
N ASP A 43 15.55 -0.74 22.43
CA ASP A 43 16.37 0.47 22.33
C ASP A 43 15.58 1.62 21.68
N MET A 44 14.74 1.32 20.66
CA MET A 44 13.88 2.33 20.06
C MET A 44 12.87 2.89 21.08
N VAL A 45 12.17 2.02 21.81
CA VAL A 45 11.22 2.43 22.84
C VAL A 45 11.92 3.22 23.94
N GLY A 46 13.12 2.79 24.37
CA GLY A 46 13.91 3.47 25.39
C GLY A 46 14.45 4.85 24.96
N ALA A 47 14.58 5.11 23.67
CA ALA A 47 15.02 6.40 23.12
C ALA A 47 13.88 7.43 23.01
N LEU A 48 12.63 7.05 23.30
CA LEU A 48 11.46 7.91 23.19
C LEU A 48 10.93 8.31 24.57
N GLU A 49 10.47 9.53 24.70
CA GLU A 49 9.78 10.03 25.91
C GLU A 49 8.30 9.64 25.89
N ALA A 50 7.78 9.19 27.02
CA ALA A 50 6.36 8.89 27.19
C ALA A 50 5.50 10.18 27.23
N PRO A 51 4.26 10.16 26.72
CA PRO A 51 3.61 9.04 26.05
C PRO A 51 4.13 8.86 24.60
N ARG A 52 4.54 7.65 24.28
CA ARG A 52 5.20 7.32 23.01
C ARG A 52 4.18 7.07 21.91
N VAL A 53 4.57 7.33 20.66
CA VAL A 53 3.82 6.93 19.46
C VAL A 53 4.73 6.06 18.62
N ILE A 54 4.26 4.87 18.25
CA ILE A 54 5.01 3.93 17.41
C ILE A 54 4.22 3.67 16.14
N TRP A 55 4.85 3.95 14.99
CA TRP A 55 4.34 3.60 13.66
C TRP A 55 4.96 2.29 13.21
N VAL A 56 4.12 1.29 12.88
CA VAL A 56 4.53 -0.03 12.40
C VAL A 56 4.30 -0.10 10.90
N MET A 57 5.36 -0.46 10.14
CA MET A 57 5.35 -0.54 8.67
C MET A 57 6.05 -1.83 8.22
N VAL A 58 5.60 -2.96 8.75
CA VAL A 58 6.15 -4.29 8.46
C VAL A 58 5.18 -5.11 7.58
N PRO A 59 5.61 -6.21 6.97
CA PRO A 59 4.72 -7.09 6.21
C PRO A 59 3.54 -7.59 7.06
N SER A 60 2.37 -7.69 6.43
CA SER A 60 1.16 -8.19 7.11
C SER A 60 1.29 -9.63 7.61
N GLY A 61 0.42 -10.00 8.54
CA GLY A 61 0.36 -11.34 9.12
C GLY A 61 1.31 -11.52 10.31
N ASP A 62 2.10 -12.60 10.34
CA ASP A 62 2.98 -12.92 11.47
C ASP A 62 3.99 -11.83 11.82
N PRO A 63 4.64 -11.15 10.86
CA PRO A 63 5.54 -10.03 11.18
C PRO A 63 4.84 -8.91 11.96
N THR A 64 3.65 -8.50 11.54
CA THR A 64 2.87 -7.47 12.24
C THR A 64 2.45 -7.95 13.62
N ARG A 65 1.87 -9.15 13.74
CA ARG A 65 1.44 -9.71 15.03
C ARG A 65 2.60 -9.82 16.03
N THR A 66 3.76 -10.31 15.58
CA THR A 66 4.96 -10.43 16.42
C THR A 66 5.48 -9.07 16.86
N THR A 67 5.49 -8.08 15.95
CA THR A 67 5.93 -6.72 16.27
C THR A 67 5.00 -6.07 17.30
N VAL A 68 3.68 -6.15 17.10
CA VAL A 68 2.68 -5.58 18.01
C VAL A 68 2.76 -6.27 19.38
N ALA A 69 2.90 -7.58 19.44
CA ALA A 69 3.08 -8.31 20.70
C ALA A 69 4.37 -7.87 21.43
N GLY A 70 5.48 -7.75 20.71
CA GLY A 70 6.74 -7.26 21.29
C GLY A 70 6.63 -5.82 21.80
N LEU A 71 5.93 -4.95 21.10
CA LEU A 71 5.65 -3.59 21.56
C LEU A 71 4.76 -3.58 22.81
N ALA A 72 3.76 -4.46 22.88
CA ALA A 72 2.90 -4.58 24.06
C ALA A 72 3.68 -4.95 25.34
N ASP A 73 4.83 -5.60 25.23
CA ASP A 73 5.69 -5.93 26.37
C ASP A 73 6.66 -4.80 26.76
N LEU A 74 6.86 -3.82 25.90
CA LEU A 74 7.82 -2.71 26.08
C LEU A 74 7.16 -1.38 26.38
N LEU A 75 5.93 -1.18 25.91
CA LEU A 75 5.18 0.07 26.03
C LEU A 75 4.41 0.14 27.35
N GLU A 76 4.02 1.37 27.71
CA GLU A 76 3.36 1.70 28.97
C GLU A 76 1.97 2.30 28.73
N VAL A 77 1.22 2.45 29.81
CA VAL A 77 -0.10 3.12 29.79
C VAL A 77 0.00 4.50 29.16
N GLY A 78 -0.87 4.78 28.19
CA GLY A 78 -0.90 6.05 27.48
C GLY A 78 -0.04 6.09 26.22
N ASP A 79 0.78 5.07 25.93
CA ASP A 79 1.46 4.95 24.64
C ASP A 79 0.47 4.58 23.52
N LEU A 80 0.86 4.75 22.25
CA LEU A 80 0.03 4.54 21.09
C LEU A 80 0.80 3.75 20.02
N VAL A 81 0.18 2.71 19.48
CA VAL A 81 0.66 1.97 18.31
C VAL A 81 -0.22 2.28 17.10
N ILE A 82 0.39 2.59 15.97
CA ILE A 82 -0.26 2.79 14.68
C ILE A 82 0.23 1.69 13.73
N ASP A 83 -0.65 0.78 13.33
CA ASP A 83 -0.35 -0.17 12.26
C ASP A 83 -0.63 0.49 10.90
N GLY A 84 0.45 0.87 10.20
CA GLY A 84 0.40 1.47 8.86
C GLY A 84 0.72 0.45 7.77
N GLY A 85 0.82 -0.83 8.11
CA GLY A 85 1.04 -1.91 7.17
C GLY A 85 -0.15 -2.16 6.25
N ASN A 86 -0.02 -3.15 5.39
CA ASN A 86 -1.13 -3.60 4.55
C ASN A 86 -1.84 -4.79 5.20
N SER A 87 -2.23 -4.60 6.46
CA SER A 87 -2.76 -5.64 7.34
C SER A 87 -4.21 -6.02 6.99
N LYS A 88 -4.58 -7.26 7.31
CA LYS A 88 -5.97 -7.69 7.20
C LYS A 88 -6.76 -7.09 8.36
N TYR A 89 -7.83 -6.34 8.08
CA TYR A 89 -8.64 -5.64 9.10
C TYR A 89 -9.13 -6.55 10.24
N THR A 90 -9.25 -7.86 10.00
CA THR A 90 -9.65 -8.84 11.03
C THR A 90 -8.60 -9.04 12.12
N ASP A 91 -7.35 -8.66 11.87
CA ASP A 91 -6.27 -8.76 12.85
C ASP A 91 -6.21 -7.53 13.77
N ASP A 92 -6.86 -6.43 13.39
CA ASP A 92 -6.81 -5.16 14.12
C ASP A 92 -7.48 -5.25 15.50
N LEU A 93 -8.66 -5.84 15.56
CA LEU A 93 -9.40 -5.93 16.83
C LEU A 93 -8.68 -6.78 17.89
N PRO A 94 -8.13 -7.96 17.58
CA PRO A 94 -7.26 -8.71 18.49
C PRO A 94 -6.03 -7.91 18.95
N ASN A 95 -5.36 -7.21 18.04
CA ASN A 95 -4.21 -6.36 18.37
C ASN A 95 -4.59 -5.23 19.32
N ALA A 96 -5.68 -4.51 19.01
CA ALA A 96 -6.20 -3.44 19.84
C ALA A 96 -6.63 -3.91 21.23
N GLN A 97 -7.24 -5.10 21.32
CA GLN A 97 -7.63 -5.69 22.61
C GLN A 97 -6.40 -6.06 23.46
N ALA A 98 -5.36 -6.63 22.86
CA ALA A 98 -4.14 -7.00 23.55
C ALA A 98 -3.40 -5.77 24.10
N LEU A 99 -3.29 -4.68 23.31
CA LEU A 99 -2.69 -3.41 23.71
C LEU A 99 -3.56 -2.67 24.72
N GLY A 100 -4.87 -2.61 24.49
CA GLY A 100 -5.84 -1.93 25.36
C GLY A 100 -5.91 -2.53 26.76
N ALA A 101 -5.69 -3.86 26.91
CA ALA A 101 -5.59 -4.52 28.22
C ALA A 101 -4.40 -3.99 29.06
N LYS A 102 -3.42 -3.35 28.41
CA LYS A 102 -2.26 -2.70 29.05
C LYS A 102 -2.38 -1.17 29.05
N GLY A 103 -3.53 -0.61 28.65
CA GLY A 103 -3.75 0.85 28.58
C GLY A 103 -3.01 1.54 27.43
N ILE A 104 -2.65 0.79 26.39
CA ILE A 104 -1.96 1.28 25.18
C ILE A 104 -3.01 1.47 24.08
N GLY A 105 -3.00 2.64 23.43
CA GLY A 105 -3.88 2.93 22.28
C GLY A 105 -3.48 2.17 21.03
N TYR A 106 -4.44 1.98 20.10
CA TYR A 106 -4.21 1.36 18.81
C TYR A 106 -4.98 2.06 17.69
N ILE A 107 -4.29 2.29 16.60
CA ILE A 107 -4.84 2.81 15.34
C ILE A 107 -4.44 1.85 14.22
N ASP A 108 -5.38 1.51 13.35
CA ASP A 108 -5.12 0.92 12.05
C ASP A 108 -5.15 2.00 10.97
N CYS A 109 -4.14 2.02 10.11
CA CYS A 109 -4.00 3.04 9.08
C CYS A 109 -3.71 2.41 7.72
N GLY A 110 -4.73 2.32 6.88
CA GLY A 110 -4.58 1.98 5.49
C GLY A 110 -3.88 3.12 4.73
N VAL A 111 -2.76 2.80 4.10
CA VAL A 111 -1.93 3.77 3.38
C VAL A 111 -1.96 3.48 1.87
N SER A 112 -2.20 4.51 1.07
CA SER A 112 -2.14 4.45 -0.39
C SER A 112 -1.21 5.55 -0.94
N GLY A 113 -0.52 5.30 -2.05
CA GLY A 113 0.44 6.23 -2.66
C GLY A 113 1.72 5.55 -3.12
N GLY A 114 1.99 4.33 -2.64
CA GLY A 114 3.13 3.52 -3.05
C GLY A 114 4.47 4.24 -2.89
N VAL A 115 5.39 3.97 -3.80
CA VAL A 115 6.73 4.59 -3.80
C VAL A 115 6.71 6.10 -4.08
N TRP A 116 5.66 6.60 -4.70
CA TRP A 116 5.45 8.01 -5.04
C TRP A 116 4.97 8.86 -3.86
N GLY A 117 4.60 8.22 -2.76
CA GLY A 117 4.14 8.92 -1.56
C GLY A 117 5.19 9.85 -0.95
N LEU A 118 6.49 9.64 -1.23
CA LEU A 118 7.54 10.57 -0.81
C LEU A 118 7.31 11.97 -1.41
N GLU A 119 7.00 12.04 -2.70
CA GLU A 119 6.81 13.30 -3.41
C GLU A 119 5.37 13.83 -3.25
N ASN A 120 4.37 12.97 -3.43
CA ASN A 120 2.98 13.36 -3.57
C ASN A 120 2.18 13.30 -2.26
N GLY A 121 2.73 12.69 -1.20
CA GLY A 121 1.99 12.34 0.00
C GLY A 121 1.20 11.04 -0.15
N TYR A 122 0.63 10.60 0.97
CA TYR A 122 -0.11 9.34 1.07
C TYR A 122 -1.58 9.60 1.37
N GLY A 123 -2.47 8.89 0.67
CA GLY A 123 -3.87 8.79 1.07
C GLY A 123 -3.99 7.89 2.29
N LEU A 124 -4.61 8.39 3.36
CA LEU A 124 -4.68 7.76 4.66
C LEU A 124 -6.14 7.48 5.04
N MET A 125 -6.45 6.22 5.32
CA MET A 125 -7.74 5.76 5.83
C MET A 125 -7.51 5.18 7.22
N VAL A 126 -8.07 5.81 8.25
CA VAL A 126 -7.70 5.56 9.63
C VAL A 126 -8.89 5.00 10.42
N GLY A 127 -8.63 3.96 11.21
CA GLY A 127 -9.55 3.40 12.20
C GLY A 127 -8.96 3.51 13.61
N GLY A 128 -9.77 3.92 14.59
CA GLY A 128 -9.34 4.09 15.96
C GLY A 128 -10.29 4.95 16.78
N SER A 129 -9.95 5.21 18.05
CA SER A 129 -10.69 6.16 18.87
C SER A 129 -10.46 7.61 18.41
N ASP A 130 -11.45 8.48 18.61
CA ASP A 130 -11.30 9.91 18.26
C ASP A 130 -10.10 10.56 18.98
N ASP A 131 -9.86 10.20 20.23
CA ASP A 131 -8.76 10.74 21.04
C ASP A 131 -7.39 10.30 20.49
N ASP A 132 -7.21 9.02 20.16
CA ASP A 132 -5.97 8.50 19.61
C ASP A 132 -5.69 9.10 18.22
N VAL A 133 -6.73 9.19 17.37
CA VAL A 133 -6.63 9.79 16.04
C VAL A 133 -6.27 11.28 16.15
N ALA A 134 -6.91 12.03 17.05
CA ALA A 134 -6.59 13.44 17.28
C ALA A 134 -5.13 13.62 17.76
N ARG A 135 -4.64 12.74 18.61
CA ARG A 135 -3.26 12.72 19.09
C ARG A 135 -2.24 12.46 17.97
N ALA A 136 -2.56 11.53 17.06
CA ALA A 136 -1.70 11.17 15.94
C ALA A 136 -1.82 12.13 14.74
N MET A 137 -2.75 13.08 14.76
CA MET A 137 -3.03 13.98 13.64
C MET A 137 -1.82 14.71 13.07
N PRO A 138 -0.84 15.21 13.88
CA PRO A 138 0.35 15.83 13.34
C PRO A 138 1.19 14.90 12.44
N ILE A 139 1.18 13.59 12.71
CA ILE A 139 1.87 12.58 11.88
C ILE A 139 1.10 12.38 10.57
N PHE A 140 -0.24 12.27 10.65
CA PHE A 140 -1.08 12.16 9.45
C PHE A 140 -0.96 13.40 8.56
N ASP A 141 -0.90 14.59 9.14
CA ASP A 141 -0.68 15.84 8.39
C ASP A 141 0.69 15.90 7.71
N ALA A 142 1.72 15.32 8.29
CA ALA A 142 3.04 15.19 7.67
C ALA A 142 3.05 14.22 6.48
N LEU A 143 2.23 13.16 6.56
CA LEU A 143 2.21 12.09 5.56
C LEU A 143 1.27 12.37 4.39
N ARG A 144 0.10 12.96 4.61
CA ARG A 144 -0.89 13.20 3.57
C ARG A 144 -0.41 14.18 2.49
N PRO A 145 -1.08 14.23 1.32
CA PRO A 145 -0.84 15.28 0.33
C PRO A 145 -1.04 16.68 0.91
N GLN A 146 -0.37 17.67 0.30
CA GLN A 146 -0.62 19.07 0.62
C GLN A 146 -2.03 19.50 0.17
N GLY A 147 -2.62 20.45 0.87
CA GLY A 147 -3.97 20.96 0.56
C GLY A 147 -4.96 20.68 1.68
N ASP A 148 -6.23 20.57 1.34
CA ASP A 148 -7.27 20.28 2.33
C ASP A 148 -7.03 18.87 2.95
N ARG A 149 -7.20 18.78 4.27
CA ARG A 149 -7.04 17.51 4.97
C ARG A 149 -7.99 16.44 4.43
N ALA A 150 -9.22 16.80 4.11
CA ALA A 150 -10.22 15.91 3.57
C ALA A 150 -9.82 15.27 2.22
N ASP A 151 -8.91 15.88 1.48
CA ASP A 151 -8.45 15.36 0.18
C ASP A 151 -7.39 14.26 0.29
N GLY A 152 -6.95 13.92 1.48
CA GLY A 152 -5.92 12.88 1.65
C GLY A 152 -5.98 12.13 2.97
N PHE A 153 -6.98 12.44 3.81
CA PHE A 153 -7.16 11.80 5.11
C PHE A 153 -8.64 11.55 5.40
N ALA A 154 -8.93 10.35 5.88
CA ALA A 154 -10.26 10.01 6.38
C ALA A 154 -10.14 9.21 7.69
N HIS A 155 -10.79 9.68 8.77
CA HIS A 155 -11.11 8.85 9.91
C HIS A 155 -12.34 8.01 9.55
N ALA A 156 -12.11 6.77 9.14
CA ALA A 156 -13.14 5.91 8.55
C ALA A 156 -14.09 5.29 9.59
N GLY A 157 -13.67 5.27 10.86
CA GLY A 157 -14.48 4.70 11.95
C GLY A 157 -13.63 4.10 13.07
N PRO A 158 -14.19 3.17 13.86
CA PRO A 158 -13.46 2.52 14.94
C PRO A 158 -12.35 1.62 14.40
N VAL A 159 -11.58 1.00 15.30
CA VAL A 159 -10.52 0.03 14.99
C VAL A 159 -10.98 -0.99 13.95
N GLY A 160 -10.16 -1.20 12.93
CA GLY A 160 -10.41 -2.05 11.75
C GLY A 160 -11.01 -1.30 10.56
N ALA A 161 -11.55 -0.08 10.75
CA ALA A 161 -12.19 0.67 9.68
C ALA A 161 -11.19 1.19 8.63
N GLY A 162 -9.98 1.54 9.03
CA GLY A 162 -8.93 2.03 8.15
C GLY A 162 -8.43 0.94 7.19
N HIS A 163 -8.02 -0.21 7.72
CA HIS A 163 -7.61 -1.36 6.91
C HIS A 163 -8.75 -1.92 6.08
N TYR A 164 -10.01 -1.92 6.59
CA TYR A 164 -11.16 -2.31 5.79
C TYR A 164 -11.35 -1.38 4.59
N ALA A 165 -11.32 -0.06 4.81
CA ALA A 165 -11.42 0.93 3.75
C ALA A 165 -10.29 0.77 2.71
N LYS A 166 -9.05 0.53 3.18
CA LYS A 166 -7.89 0.26 2.31
C LYS A 166 -8.04 -1.04 1.51
N MET A 167 -8.56 -2.09 2.11
CA MET A 167 -8.85 -3.36 1.43
C MET A 167 -9.84 -3.14 0.26
N VAL A 168 -10.93 -2.41 0.50
CA VAL A 168 -11.91 -2.06 -0.55
C VAL A 168 -11.28 -1.19 -1.63
N HIS A 169 -10.47 -0.19 -1.25
CA HIS A 169 -9.70 0.63 -2.19
C HIS A 169 -8.87 -0.26 -3.13
N ASN A 170 -8.14 -1.24 -2.58
CA ASN A 170 -7.32 -2.14 -3.39
C ASN A 170 -8.18 -3.05 -4.30
N GLY A 171 -9.35 -3.47 -3.83
CA GLY A 171 -10.31 -4.18 -4.69
C GLY A 171 -10.75 -3.35 -5.90
N VAL A 172 -11.09 -2.07 -5.69
CA VAL A 172 -11.41 -1.12 -6.76
C VAL A 172 -10.22 -0.94 -7.71
N GLU A 173 -9.00 -0.82 -7.16
CA GLU A 173 -7.77 -0.71 -7.95
C GLU A 173 -7.57 -1.92 -8.88
N TYR A 174 -7.86 -3.14 -8.42
CA TYR A 174 -7.83 -4.35 -9.26
C TYR A 174 -8.76 -4.21 -10.48
N GLY A 175 -10.00 -3.79 -10.26
CA GLY A 175 -10.98 -3.57 -11.33
C GLY A 175 -10.53 -2.52 -12.34
N LEU A 176 -10.04 -1.37 -11.86
CA LEU A 176 -9.56 -0.27 -12.70
C LEU A 176 -8.35 -0.70 -13.56
N MET A 177 -7.35 -1.34 -12.95
CA MET A 177 -6.18 -1.83 -13.69
C MET A 177 -6.58 -2.86 -14.76
N HIS A 178 -7.51 -3.74 -14.44
CA HIS A 178 -7.97 -4.75 -15.38
C HIS A 178 -8.74 -4.11 -16.55
N ALA A 179 -9.62 -3.14 -16.28
CA ALA A 179 -10.34 -2.41 -17.33
C ALA A 179 -9.39 -1.66 -18.28
N TYR A 180 -8.33 -1.02 -17.76
CA TYR A 180 -7.29 -0.42 -18.61
C TYR A 180 -6.52 -1.46 -19.41
N GLY A 181 -6.23 -2.62 -18.81
CA GLY A 181 -5.57 -3.73 -19.51
C GLY A 181 -6.42 -4.26 -20.67
N GLU A 182 -7.71 -4.50 -20.46
CA GLU A 182 -8.65 -4.93 -21.51
C GLU A 182 -8.75 -3.87 -22.62
N GLY A 183 -8.84 -2.60 -22.27
CA GLY A 183 -8.84 -1.48 -23.23
C GLY A 183 -7.56 -1.44 -24.06
N TYR A 184 -6.41 -1.61 -23.43
CA TYR A 184 -5.13 -1.71 -24.12
C TYR A 184 -5.10 -2.89 -25.12
N GLU A 185 -5.53 -4.07 -24.69
CA GLU A 185 -5.57 -5.26 -25.55
C GLU A 185 -6.47 -5.06 -26.76
N LEU A 186 -7.67 -4.46 -26.57
CA LEU A 186 -8.59 -4.13 -27.67
C LEU A 186 -7.98 -3.13 -28.66
N LEU A 187 -7.30 -2.09 -28.17
CA LEU A 187 -6.61 -1.14 -29.05
C LEU A 187 -5.49 -1.81 -29.85
N CYS A 188 -4.75 -2.74 -29.24
CA CYS A 188 -3.72 -3.52 -29.93
C CYS A 188 -4.27 -4.49 -30.97
N ALA A 189 -5.47 -5.01 -30.76
CA ALA A 189 -6.11 -5.98 -31.66
C ALA A 189 -6.75 -5.33 -32.90
N GLU A 190 -7.03 -4.03 -32.88
CA GLU A 190 -7.73 -3.32 -33.97
C GLU A 190 -6.73 -2.70 -34.96
N PRO A 191 -6.66 -3.19 -36.23
CA PRO A 191 -5.71 -2.66 -37.22
C PRO A 191 -5.89 -1.18 -37.59
N LEU A 192 -7.05 -0.58 -37.31
CA LEU A 192 -7.29 0.85 -37.52
C LEU A 192 -6.52 1.74 -36.55
N ILE A 193 -6.12 1.18 -35.41
CA ILE A 193 -5.36 1.90 -34.39
C ILE A 193 -3.86 1.70 -34.62
N THR A 194 -3.22 2.69 -35.18
CA THR A 194 -1.80 2.66 -35.52
C THR A 194 -0.89 3.25 -34.44
N ASP A 195 -1.47 3.95 -33.45
CA ASP A 195 -0.76 4.58 -32.32
C ASP A 195 -1.53 4.33 -31.01
N VAL A 196 -1.27 3.18 -30.40
CA VAL A 196 -1.91 2.76 -29.14
C VAL A 196 -1.43 3.62 -27.97
N GLU A 197 -0.10 3.85 -27.85
CA GLU A 197 0.47 4.70 -26.77
C GLU A 197 -0.06 6.12 -26.86
N GLY A 198 -0.02 6.75 -28.01
CA GLY A 198 -0.55 8.09 -28.21
C GLY A 198 -2.04 8.21 -27.94
N THR A 199 -2.83 7.17 -28.25
CA THR A 199 -4.26 7.10 -27.92
C THR A 199 -4.47 7.10 -26.41
N LEU A 200 -3.79 6.22 -25.68
CA LEU A 200 -3.88 6.16 -24.21
C LEU A 200 -3.36 7.45 -23.54
N ARG A 201 -2.29 8.02 -24.08
CA ARG A 201 -1.75 9.30 -23.61
C ARG A 201 -2.77 10.44 -23.79
N ALA A 202 -3.47 10.49 -24.89
CA ALA A 202 -4.53 11.48 -25.10
C ALA A 202 -5.66 11.34 -24.07
N TRP A 203 -5.92 10.13 -23.55
CA TRP A 203 -6.93 9.91 -22.53
C TRP A 203 -6.53 10.39 -21.14
N THR A 204 -5.25 10.63 -20.87
CA THR A 204 -4.80 11.11 -19.54
C THR A 204 -5.26 12.52 -19.24
N LYS A 205 -5.64 13.32 -20.25
CA LYS A 205 -6.10 14.71 -20.07
C LYS A 205 -7.44 14.92 -20.75
N GLY A 206 -8.36 15.61 -20.08
CA GLY A 206 -9.62 16.06 -20.65
C GLY A 206 -10.69 14.97 -20.86
N THR A 207 -10.43 13.72 -20.53
CA THR A 207 -11.39 12.62 -20.64
C THR A 207 -11.91 12.17 -19.29
N VAL A 208 -13.05 11.48 -19.28
CA VAL A 208 -13.67 10.95 -18.05
C VAL A 208 -12.94 9.73 -17.48
N VAL A 209 -12.11 9.06 -18.29
CA VAL A 209 -11.30 7.90 -17.85
C VAL A 209 -9.90 8.30 -17.37
N ARG A 210 -9.61 9.60 -17.31
CA ARG A 210 -8.32 10.06 -16.79
C ARG A 210 -8.11 9.58 -15.36
N SER A 211 -6.91 9.11 -15.05
CA SER A 211 -6.52 8.73 -13.69
C SER A 211 -5.00 8.67 -13.60
N TRP A 212 -4.49 8.68 -12.37
CA TRP A 212 -3.07 8.43 -12.15
C TRP A 212 -2.65 7.04 -12.64
N LEU A 213 -3.49 6.00 -12.49
CA LEU A 213 -3.21 4.68 -13.04
C LEU A 213 -3.03 4.70 -14.56
N LEU A 214 -3.83 5.49 -15.29
CA LEU A 214 -3.67 5.63 -16.73
C LEU A 214 -2.37 6.37 -17.11
N GLU A 215 -1.98 7.39 -16.35
CA GLU A 215 -0.69 8.07 -16.54
C GLU A 215 0.49 7.10 -16.33
N LEU A 216 0.41 6.23 -15.32
CA LEU A 216 1.42 5.20 -15.05
C LEU A 216 1.44 4.11 -16.14
N LEU A 217 0.29 3.74 -16.71
CA LEU A 217 0.22 2.81 -17.84
C LEU A 217 0.93 3.38 -19.08
N VAL A 218 0.67 4.66 -19.39
CA VAL A 218 1.35 5.35 -20.51
C VAL A 218 2.85 5.40 -20.28
N ARG A 219 3.29 5.71 -19.05
CA ARG A 219 4.70 5.71 -18.70
C ARG A 219 5.33 4.33 -18.89
N ALA A 220 4.67 3.27 -18.42
CA ALA A 220 5.16 1.90 -18.59
C ALA A 220 5.32 1.52 -20.08
N LEU A 221 4.40 1.96 -20.94
CA LEU A 221 4.48 1.76 -22.40
C LEU A 221 5.63 2.55 -23.03
N GLN A 222 5.96 3.73 -22.50
CA GLN A 222 7.13 4.51 -22.96
C GLN A 222 8.46 3.87 -22.57
N GLU A 223 8.50 3.22 -21.40
CA GLU A 223 9.68 2.50 -20.91
C GLU A 223 9.90 1.14 -21.61
N ASP A 224 8.80 0.40 -21.87
CA ASP A 224 8.82 -0.90 -22.59
C ASP A 224 7.68 -0.96 -23.61
N PRO A 225 7.92 -0.52 -24.87
CA PRO A 225 6.90 -0.53 -25.91
C PRO A 225 6.33 -1.94 -26.18
N GLY A 226 5.01 -2.07 -26.00
CA GLY A 226 4.29 -3.32 -26.19
C GLY A 226 4.52 -4.36 -25.09
N PHE A 227 5.15 -3.98 -23.98
CA PHE A 227 5.48 -4.86 -22.85
C PHE A 227 6.23 -6.13 -23.29
N SER A 228 7.29 -5.91 -24.11
CA SER A 228 8.04 -7.00 -24.76
C SER A 228 8.83 -7.82 -23.75
N GLU A 229 9.28 -7.20 -22.65
CA GLU A 229 10.10 -7.80 -21.60
C GLU A 229 9.28 -8.33 -20.41
N ILE A 230 7.98 -8.01 -20.35
CA ILE A 230 7.11 -8.35 -19.22
C ILE A 230 6.30 -9.61 -19.54
N SER A 231 6.25 -10.56 -18.60
CA SER A 231 5.33 -11.68 -18.68
C SER A 231 3.92 -11.28 -18.23
N ASP A 232 2.94 -12.04 -18.65
CA ASP A 232 1.54 -11.90 -18.26
C ASP A 232 1.22 -12.51 -16.88
N TYR A 233 2.18 -13.17 -16.23
CA TYR A 233 2.02 -13.73 -14.89
C TYR A 233 1.82 -12.62 -13.87
N THR A 234 0.61 -12.58 -13.27
CA THR A 234 0.25 -11.53 -12.30
C THR A 234 -0.06 -12.12 -10.94
N THR A 235 0.74 -11.73 -9.93
CA THR A 235 0.47 -12.09 -8.53
C THR A 235 -0.63 -11.22 -7.93
N ASP A 236 -1.18 -11.65 -6.80
CA ASP A 236 -1.99 -10.81 -5.92
C ASP A 236 -1.36 -10.73 -4.53
N SER A 237 -1.65 -9.66 -3.80
CA SER A 237 -1.13 -9.37 -2.47
C SER A 237 -2.13 -9.66 -1.34
N GLY A 238 -3.26 -10.30 -1.67
CA GLY A 238 -4.28 -10.75 -0.72
C GLY A 238 -5.52 -9.85 -0.66
N GLU A 239 -5.39 -8.54 -0.82
CA GLU A 239 -6.50 -7.59 -0.59
C GLU A 239 -7.67 -7.79 -1.57
N GLY A 240 -7.38 -8.16 -2.82
CA GLY A 240 -8.42 -8.51 -3.79
C GLY A 240 -9.23 -9.73 -3.34
N ARG A 241 -8.58 -10.73 -2.72
CA ARG A 241 -9.26 -11.91 -2.14
C ARG A 241 -10.12 -11.49 -0.96
N TRP A 242 -9.56 -10.73 -0.01
CA TRP A 242 -10.29 -10.26 1.16
C TRP A 242 -11.50 -9.42 0.76
N THR A 243 -11.38 -8.57 -0.27
CA THR A 243 -12.51 -7.77 -0.79
C THR A 243 -13.62 -8.67 -1.35
N VAL A 244 -13.28 -9.74 -2.09
CA VAL A 244 -14.27 -10.69 -2.61
C VAL A 244 -14.90 -11.51 -1.48
N GLU A 245 -14.12 -11.94 -0.48
CA GLU A 245 -14.63 -12.61 0.72
C GLU A 245 -15.66 -11.73 1.46
N GLU A 246 -15.36 -10.43 1.62
CA GLU A 246 -16.28 -9.47 2.24
C GLU A 246 -17.53 -9.21 1.39
N ALA A 247 -17.37 -9.14 0.07
CA ALA A 247 -18.51 -9.04 -0.84
C ALA A 247 -19.48 -10.23 -0.67
N ILE A 248 -18.93 -11.44 -0.53
CA ILE A 248 -19.73 -12.65 -0.24
C ILE A 248 -20.39 -12.54 1.12
N ARG A 249 -19.65 -12.16 2.16
CA ARG A 249 -20.15 -12.00 3.54
C ARG A 249 -21.33 -11.03 3.62
N HIS A 250 -21.25 -9.93 2.88
CA HIS A 250 -22.27 -8.88 2.85
C HIS A 250 -23.31 -9.04 1.74
N SER A 251 -23.22 -10.10 0.93
CA SER A 251 -24.10 -10.31 -0.24
C SER A 251 -24.07 -9.13 -1.22
N VAL A 252 -22.89 -8.50 -1.38
CA VAL A 252 -22.67 -7.42 -2.35
C VAL A 252 -22.16 -8.02 -3.65
N PRO A 253 -22.80 -7.79 -4.81
CA PRO A 253 -22.31 -8.31 -6.09
C PRO A 253 -21.10 -7.52 -6.59
N ALA A 254 -19.88 -8.04 -6.35
CA ALA A 254 -18.62 -7.42 -6.74
C ALA A 254 -18.08 -8.00 -8.07
N ASN A 255 -18.91 -7.97 -9.14
CA ASN A 255 -18.62 -8.65 -10.40
C ASN A 255 -17.29 -8.20 -11.04
N VAL A 256 -17.01 -6.91 -11.09
CA VAL A 256 -15.79 -6.35 -11.70
C VAL A 256 -14.54 -6.75 -10.89
N ILE A 257 -14.60 -6.61 -9.58
CA ILE A 257 -13.46 -6.95 -8.69
C ILE A 257 -13.19 -8.45 -8.72
N SER A 258 -14.24 -9.28 -8.68
CA SER A 258 -14.10 -10.75 -8.77
C SER A 258 -13.51 -11.17 -10.10
N ALA A 259 -13.96 -10.60 -11.23
CA ALA A 259 -13.42 -10.90 -12.55
C ALA A 259 -11.93 -10.53 -12.65
N ALA A 260 -11.54 -9.34 -12.15
CA ALA A 260 -10.16 -8.90 -12.12
C ALA A 260 -9.25 -9.81 -11.26
N LEU A 261 -9.76 -10.29 -10.13
CA LEU A 261 -9.04 -11.25 -9.28
C LEU A 261 -8.87 -12.60 -9.99
N PHE A 262 -9.93 -13.13 -10.61
CA PHE A 262 -9.87 -14.42 -11.30
C PHE A 262 -9.00 -14.38 -12.56
N ALA A 263 -8.94 -13.25 -13.26
CA ALA A 263 -8.00 -13.05 -14.35
C ALA A 263 -6.54 -13.21 -13.89
N ARG A 264 -6.19 -12.69 -12.69
CA ARG A 264 -4.86 -12.94 -12.10
C ARG A 264 -4.63 -14.41 -11.76
N PHE A 265 -5.65 -15.15 -11.35
CA PHE A 265 -5.52 -16.59 -11.15
C PHE A 265 -5.31 -17.32 -12.49
N ALA A 266 -6.05 -16.92 -13.54
CA ALA A 266 -5.90 -17.49 -14.88
C ALA A 266 -4.49 -17.23 -15.45
N SER A 267 -3.87 -16.06 -15.18
CA SER A 267 -2.51 -15.79 -15.64
C SER A 267 -1.45 -16.77 -15.14
N ARG A 268 -1.76 -17.49 -14.04
CA ARG A 268 -0.88 -18.51 -13.45
C ARG A 268 -1.10 -19.92 -14.04
N GLN A 269 -2.02 -20.05 -14.98
CA GLN A 269 -2.45 -21.31 -15.60
C GLN A 269 -2.22 -21.30 -17.12
N ASP A 270 -1.16 -20.68 -17.61
CA ASP A 270 -0.82 -20.53 -19.04
C ASP A 270 -1.91 -19.85 -19.91
N GLN A 271 -2.78 -19.04 -19.29
CA GLN A 271 -3.85 -18.30 -19.98
C GLN A 271 -3.65 -16.78 -19.91
N GLY A 272 -2.41 -16.35 -20.04
CA GLY A 272 -2.08 -14.95 -19.97
C GLY A 272 -2.44 -14.15 -21.23
N SER A 273 -2.53 -12.83 -21.09
CA SER A 273 -2.93 -11.92 -22.17
C SER A 273 -2.14 -10.59 -22.11
N PRO A 274 -2.15 -9.79 -23.20
CA PRO A 274 -1.64 -8.40 -23.19
C PRO A 274 -2.23 -7.53 -22.09
N ALA A 275 -3.52 -7.73 -21.77
CA ALA A 275 -4.17 -7.05 -20.63
C ALA A 275 -3.46 -7.33 -19.30
N LEU A 276 -3.07 -8.58 -19.06
CA LEU A 276 -2.38 -8.97 -17.83
C LEU A 276 -0.94 -8.46 -17.76
N LYS A 277 -0.26 -8.32 -18.89
CA LYS A 277 1.04 -7.63 -18.95
C LYS A 277 0.92 -6.16 -18.55
N ALA A 278 -0.09 -5.46 -19.06
CA ALA A 278 -0.39 -4.09 -18.66
C ALA A 278 -0.68 -3.98 -17.14
N VAL A 279 -1.43 -4.93 -16.57
CA VAL A 279 -1.68 -5.00 -15.12
C VAL A 279 -0.38 -5.23 -14.33
N SER A 280 0.50 -6.12 -14.78
CA SER A 280 1.80 -6.36 -14.14
C SER A 280 2.71 -5.13 -14.21
N ALA A 281 2.77 -4.46 -15.36
CA ALA A 281 3.50 -3.21 -15.53
C ALA A 281 2.98 -2.09 -14.61
N LEU A 282 1.67 -1.92 -14.53
CA LEU A 282 1.04 -0.94 -13.62
C LEU A 282 1.44 -1.19 -12.16
N ARG A 283 1.35 -2.44 -11.68
CA ARG A 283 1.73 -2.81 -10.31
C ARG A 283 3.19 -2.49 -10.00
N ASN A 284 4.08 -2.68 -10.97
CA ASN A 284 5.48 -2.28 -10.84
C ASN A 284 5.61 -0.76 -10.72
N GLN A 285 4.93 0.01 -11.55
CA GLN A 285 5.01 1.47 -11.60
C GLN A 285 4.55 2.16 -10.31
N PHE A 286 3.44 1.75 -9.71
CA PHE A 286 2.94 2.41 -8.50
C PHE A 286 3.48 1.81 -7.20
N GLY A 287 3.70 0.49 -7.14
CA GLY A 287 4.05 -0.23 -5.92
C GLY A 287 5.47 -0.79 -5.90
N GLY A 288 6.21 -0.73 -7.01
CA GLY A 288 7.52 -1.37 -7.14
C GLY A 288 7.44 -2.89 -7.01
N HIS A 289 6.26 -3.48 -7.30
CA HIS A 289 6.10 -4.93 -7.29
C HIS A 289 6.96 -5.57 -8.37
N SER A 290 7.60 -6.70 -8.05
CA SER A 290 8.38 -7.44 -9.03
C SER A 290 7.50 -7.88 -10.21
N VAL A 291 8.02 -7.72 -11.42
CA VAL A 291 7.47 -8.34 -12.63
C VAL A 291 8.37 -9.48 -13.05
N THR A 292 7.82 -10.44 -13.79
CA THR A 292 8.57 -11.58 -14.30
C THR A 292 8.79 -11.43 -15.80
N ASP A 293 9.99 -11.72 -16.30
CA ASP A 293 10.23 -11.82 -17.73
C ASP A 293 9.65 -13.13 -18.32
N LYS A 294 9.76 -13.27 -19.62
CA LYS A 294 9.30 -14.49 -20.32
C LYS A 294 10.03 -15.76 -19.90
N GLN A 295 11.18 -15.63 -19.20
CA GLN A 295 11.99 -16.72 -18.68
C GLN A 295 11.70 -17.00 -17.20
N GLY A 296 10.71 -16.30 -16.58
CA GLY A 296 10.34 -16.47 -15.18
C GLY A 296 11.28 -15.77 -14.18
N ARG A 297 12.18 -14.90 -14.65
CA ARG A 297 13.10 -14.14 -13.78
C ARG A 297 12.43 -12.84 -13.36
N SER A 298 12.65 -12.42 -12.12
CA SER A 298 12.18 -11.12 -11.63
C SER A 298 12.88 -9.99 -12.41
N VAL A 299 12.12 -9.09 -13.03
CA VAL A 299 12.61 -7.92 -13.79
C VAL A 299 12.04 -6.66 -13.14
N GLY A 300 12.87 -5.62 -13.06
CA GLY A 300 12.37 -4.30 -12.66
C GLY A 300 12.25 -4.07 -11.17
N GLU A 301 13.34 -4.23 -10.46
CA GLU A 301 13.62 -3.39 -9.31
C GLU A 301 14.26 -2.10 -9.82
N THR A 302 13.47 -1.05 -9.97
CA THR A 302 14.05 0.30 -10.08
C THR A 302 14.60 0.65 -8.70
N GLY A 303 15.89 0.32 -8.48
CA GLY A 303 16.65 0.70 -7.31
C GLY A 303 16.96 -0.42 -6.34
N THR A 304 18.14 -1.00 -6.50
CA THR A 304 18.92 -1.92 -5.64
C THR A 304 18.41 -3.37 -5.55
N PRO A 305 19.27 -4.36 -5.85
CA PRO A 305 18.90 -5.77 -5.75
C PRO A 305 18.63 -6.14 -4.29
N ALA A 306 17.53 -6.90 -4.07
CA ALA A 306 17.38 -7.62 -2.82
C ALA A 306 18.54 -8.64 -2.76
N ALA A 307 19.35 -8.55 -1.73
CA ALA A 307 20.26 -9.63 -1.38
C ALA A 307 19.40 -10.83 -0.94
N ASP A 308 19.76 -12.01 -1.45
CA ASP A 308 19.20 -13.33 -1.13
C ASP A 308 19.09 -13.61 0.37
#